data_00df06bc8203d1c641e30d42e5dfe669
#
_entry.id   00df06bc8203d1c641e30d42e5dfe669
#
_cell.length_a   1.000
_cell.length_b   1.000
_cell.length_c   1.000
_cell.angle_alpha   90.00
_cell.angle_beta   90.00
_cell.angle_gamma   90.00
#
_symmetry.space_group_name_H-M   'P 1'
#
loop_
_entity.id
_entity.type
_entity.pdbx_description
1 polymer ?
#
loop_
_entity_poly.entity_id
_entity_poly.type
_entity_poly.pdbx_seq_one_letter_code
_entity_poly.pdbx_strand_id
1 'polypeptide(L)'
;MSASQLLSSLTQTVGEKYIITDPAKTEQYRQGYRFGEGKALAVVRPGSILEMWKILQACVEADVIVITQAANTGLTGGSTPDGNDCDRDIVIVNTMRMNIIQTINNNEQVVCLPGSTLNQLELLLKPLGREPHSVIGSSCIGASVLGGVCNNSGGALVQRGPAYTEMALFAQINEEGRLELVNHLGIDLGDTPEEILTNLQGHHYQKKDIKQDAGKGHDHAYCEHVRQVDEPTAARFNADPARHYEASGCAGKLMVFAVRLDTFPQEKQTAVFYIGTNDINELTDIRRAALGEFESLPVSGEYIHRHAFDIADVYGKDTFYVIKKFGTHQLPKLFDLKARVDRFGKKVSFLPKHFSDKAMQFVSKFLPDHLPKSMRDYRDKYEHHLILKMGGKGVDEARAFLKEYFSHHGGAFFECNAEETQAAMLHRFAVASAAIRYRSVHDDEVEDLVALDIALRRDDRDWFEKLPPEIDNKIIHKLYYGHFMCHVFHQDYIIKKGNDCMALEHEMLHLLDQRGAQYPAEHNVGHLYEAKPALKQFYRKLDPTNSFNPGIGKTSKKKNWAE
;
A
#
# COMPACT_ATOMS: atom_id res chain seq x y z
N MET A 1 28.28 -23.42 3.03
CA MET A 1 28.04 -23.82 1.62
C MET A 1 28.63 -22.76 0.68
N SER A 2 29.25 -23.14 -0.46
CA SER A 2 29.71 -22.15 -1.46
C SER A 2 28.55 -21.61 -2.32
N ALA A 3 28.72 -20.45 -2.97
CA ALA A 3 27.70 -19.87 -3.85
C ALA A 3 27.27 -20.83 -4.98
N SER A 4 28.24 -21.58 -5.57
CA SER A 4 27.94 -22.58 -6.61
C SER A 4 27.10 -23.76 -6.08
N GLN A 5 27.42 -24.24 -4.88
CA GLN A 5 26.64 -25.30 -4.22
C GLN A 5 25.23 -24.82 -3.87
N LEU A 6 25.09 -23.57 -3.38
CA LEU A 6 23.78 -22.95 -3.12
C LEU A 6 22.97 -22.88 -4.41
N LEU A 7 23.49 -22.33 -5.50
CA LEU A 7 22.78 -22.24 -6.78
C LEU A 7 22.35 -23.64 -7.30
N SER A 8 23.19 -24.65 -7.13
CA SER A 8 22.81 -26.04 -7.49
C SER A 8 21.64 -26.56 -6.66
N SER A 9 21.68 -26.35 -5.32
CA SER A 9 20.60 -26.75 -4.41
C SER A 9 19.28 -26.04 -4.72
N LEU A 10 19.35 -24.71 -4.96
CA LEU A 10 18.19 -23.92 -5.35
C LEU A 10 17.59 -24.41 -6.69
N THR A 11 18.46 -24.73 -7.67
CA THR A 11 18.04 -25.27 -8.98
C THR A 11 17.35 -26.62 -8.83
N GLN A 12 17.88 -27.51 -7.99
CA GLN A 12 17.25 -28.81 -7.70
C GLN A 12 15.88 -28.65 -7.05
N THR A 13 15.71 -27.63 -6.20
CA THR A 13 14.46 -27.39 -5.48
C THR A 13 13.35 -26.89 -6.39
N VAL A 14 13.61 -25.90 -7.25
CA VAL A 14 12.56 -25.24 -8.05
C VAL A 14 12.59 -25.59 -9.54
N GLY A 15 13.66 -26.20 -10.01
CA GLY A 15 13.94 -26.44 -11.44
C GLY A 15 14.56 -25.20 -12.14
N GLU A 16 15.35 -25.46 -13.19
CA GLU A 16 16.11 -24.42 -13.94
C GLU A 16 15.25 -23.25 -14.43
N LYS A 17 14.01 -23.50 -14.81
CA LYS A 17 13.06 -22.48 -15.29
C LYS A 17 12.72 -21.42 -14.24
N TYR A 18 12.87 -21.72 -12.97
CA TYR A 18 12.41 -20.89 -11.88
C TYR A 18 13.51 -20.30 -11.02
N ILE A 19 14.76 -20.45 -11.44
CA ILE A 19 15.92 -19.72 -10.91
C ILE A 19 16.47 -18.81 -12.00
N ILE A 20 16.77 -17.57 -11.65
CA ILE A 20 17.27 -16.55 -12.57
C ILE A 20 18.57 -15.99 -11.98
N THR A 21 19.67 -16.17 -12.69
CA THR A 21 21.00 -15.67 -12.30
C THR A 21 21.55 -14.64 -13.30
N ASP A 22 20.95 -14.53 -14.48
CA ASP A 22 21.31 -13.55 -15.52
C ASP A 22 21.01 -12.12 -15.02
N PRO A 23 22.01 -11.23 -14.92
CA PRO A 23 21.83 -9.85 -14.43
C PRO A 23 20.76 -9.04 -15.15
N ALA A 24 20.62 -9.23 -16.47
CA ALA A 24 19.62 -8.50 -17.27
C ALA A 24 18.19 -8.99 -16.98
N LYS A 25 18.02 -10.27 -16.66
CA LYS A 25 16.71 -10.84 -16.32
C LYS A 25 16.34 -10.64 -14.86
N THR A 26 17.32 -10.48 -13.95
CA THR A 26 17.07 -10.18 -12.54
C THR A 26 16.75 -8.71 -12.29
N GLU A 27 17.06 -7.80 -13.23
CA GLU A 27 16.88 -6.35 -13.08
C GLU A 27 15.47 -5.98 -12.57
N GLN A 28 14.41 -6.52 -13.19
CA GLN A 28 13.03 -6.25 -12.81
C GLN A 28 12.64 -6.66 -11.37
N TYR A 29 13.44 -7.52 -10.74
CA TYR A 29 13.25 -7.94 -9.33
C TYR A 29 14.17 -7.19 -8.38
N ARG A 30 15.29 -6.67 -8.87
CA ARG A 30 16.30 -5.94 -8.11
C ARG A 30 16.04 -4.44 -8.05
N GLN A 31 15.16 -3.93 -8.92
CA GLN A 31 14.71 -2.55 -8.92
C GLN A 31 13.33 -2.43 -8.28
N GLY A 32 13.17 -1.51 -7.35
CA GLY A 32 11.89 -1.13 -6.80
C GLY A 32 11.08 -0.27 -7.76
N TYR A 33 9.82 -0.10 -7.49
CA TYR A 33 8.93 0.71 -8.31
C TYR A 33 9.38 2.18 -8.43
N ARG A 34 9.93 2.73 -7.34
CA ARG A 34 10.53 4.09 -7.30
C ARG A 34 11.91 4.10 -6.65
N PHE A 35 12.10 3.34 -5.58
CA PHE A 35 13.31 3.30 -4.78
C PHE A 35 13.80 1.87 -4.61
N GLY A 36 15.07 1.75 -4.27
CA GLY A 36 15.75 0.48 -4.06
C GLY A 36 16.28 -0.12 -5.36
N GLU A 37 17.59 -0.27 -5.43
CA GLU A 37 18.30 -0.97 -6.50
C GLU A 37 19.60 -1.54 -5.94
N GLY A 38 19.90 -2.79 -6.25
CA GLY A 38 21.12 -3.43 -5.81
C GLY A 38 21.39 -4.73 -6.56
N LYS A 39 22.43 -5.45 -6.13
CA LYS A 39 22.79 -6.76 -6.69
C LYS A 39 22.06 -7.87 -5.96
N ALA A 40 21.80 -8.97 -6.65
CA ALA A 40 21.37 -10.24 -6.09
C ALA A 40 22.11 -11.39 -6.79
N LEU A 41 22.48 -12.42 -6.04
CA LEU A 41 23.09 -13.64 -6.55
C LEU A 41 22.11 -14.40 -7.45
N ALA A 42 20.85 -14.48 -7.03
CA ALA A 42 19.79 -15.15 -7.77
C ALA A 42 18.40 -14.60 -7.38
N VAL A 43 17.45 -14.79 -8.30
CA VAL A 43 16.01 -14.69 -8.03
C VAL A 43 15.42 -16.09 -8.15
N VAL A 44 14.79 -16.58 -7.08
CA VAL A 44 14.20 -17.91 -7.02
C VAL A 44 12.68 -17.79 -6.91
N ARG A 45 11.95 -18.60 -7.68
CA ARG A 45 10.50 -18.51 -7.80
C ARG A 45 9.82 -19.83 -7.41
N PRO A 46 9.68 -20.14 -6.11
CA PRO A 46 9.04 -21.37 -5.65
C PRO A 46 7.59 -21.47 -6.12
N GLY A 47 7.13 -22.70 -6.38
CA GLY A 47 5.75 -23.03 -6.73
C GLY A 47 4.93 -23.57 -5.55
N SER A 48 5.60 -23.89 -4.44
CA SER A 48 4.97 -24.33 -3.21
C SER A 48 5.64 -23.71 -1.98
N ILE A 49 4.89 -23.64 -0.87
CA ILE A 49 5.44 -23.19 0.40
C ILE A 49 6.47 -24.17 0.97
N LEU A 50 6.39 -25.45 0.60
CA LEU A 50 7.43 -26.43 0.92
C LEU A 50 8.73 -26.16 0.15
N GLU A 51 8.67 -25.82 -1.15
CA GLU A 51 9.85 -25.36 -1.91
C GLU A 51 10.45 -24.09 -1.27
N MET A 52 9.60 -23.14 -0.86
CA MET A 52 10.03 -21.90 -0.20
C MET A 52 10.79 -22.17 1.11
N TRP A 53 10.34 -23.17 1.91
CA TRP A 53 11.02 -23.65 3.11
C TRP A 53 12.40 -24.24 2.80
N LYS A 54 12.50 -25.14 1.83
CA LYS A 54 13.76 -25.75 1.39
C LYS A 54 14.77 -24.72 0.87
N ILE A 55 14.28 -23.70 0.13
CA ILE A 55 15.11 -22.57 -0.30
C ILE A 55 15.67 -21.83 0.91
N LEU A 56 14.82 -21.55 1.90
CA LEU A 56 15.26 -20.85 3.11
C LEU A 56 16.30 -21.66 3.89
N GLN A 57 16.11 -22.97 4.05
CA GLN A 57 17.09 -23.86 4.68
C GLN A 57 18.46 -23.76 3.98
N ALA A 58 18.48 -23.84 2.63
CA ALA A 58 19.71 -23.73 1.86
C ALA A 58 20.37 -22.34 1.99
N CYS A 59 19.57 -21.27 2.02
CA CYS A 59 20.06 -19.90 2.21
C CYS A 59 20.68 -19.70 3.60
N VAL A 60 20.05 -20.23 4.65
CA VAL A 60 20.57 -20.16 6.03
C VAL A 60 21.88 -20.95 6.15
N GLU A 61 21.97 -22.16 5.58
CA GLU A 61 23.19 -22.96 5.56
C GLU A 61 24.34 -22.26 4.81
N ALA A 62 24.00 -21.50 3.76
CA ALA A 62 24.97 -20.73 2.97
C ALA A 62 25.31 -19.36 3.58
N ASP A 63 24.66 -18.98 4.67
CA ASP A 63 24.78 -17.66 5.33
C ASP A 63 24.57 -16.48 4.36
N VAL A 64 23.52 -16.54 3.53
CA VAL A 64 23.15 -15.47 2.60
C VAL A 64 21.92 -14.71 3.06
N ILE A 65 21.80 -13.48 2.61
CA ILE A 65 20.62 -12.62 2.86
C ILE A 65 19.45 -13.11 2.02
N VAL A 66 18.26 -13.12 2.62
CA VAL A 66 17.01 -13.45 1.95
C VAL A 66 16.11 -12.21 1.89
N ILE A 67 15.64 -11.87 0.68
CA ILE A 67 14.61 -10.86 0.47
C ILE A 67 13.38 -11.55 -0.10
N THR A 68 12.30 -11.58 0.70
CA THR A 68 11.01 -12.09 0.23
C THR A 68 10.29 -11.00 -0.57
N GLN A 69 9.90 -11.33 -1.80
CA GLN A 69 9.28 -10.39 -2.71
C GLN A 69 8.00 -10.98 -3.33
N ALA A 70 6.90 -10.25 -3.28
CA ALA A 70 5.70 -10.56 -4.04
C ALA A 70 5.67 -9.75 -5.36
N ALA A 71 4.69 -8.88 -5.57
CA ALA A 71 4.50 -8.12 -6.81
C ALA A 71 5.44 -6.89 -6.94
N ASN A 72 6.22 -6.57 -5.92
CA ASN A 72 7.15 -5.43 -5.90
C ASN A 72 6.49 -4.07 -6.24
N THR A 73 5.28 -3.85 -5.70
CA THR A 73 4.47 -2.64 -5.95
C THR A 73 4.71 -1.52 -4.94
N GLY A 74 5.53 -1.76 -3.90
CA GLY A 74 5.83 -0.79 -2.85
C GLY A 74 6.62 0.41 -3.38
N LEU A 75 6.23 1.62 -2.95
CA LEU A 75 6.83 2.88 -3.44
C LEU A 75 8.19 3.20 -2.81
N THR A 76 8.54 2.55 -1.71
CA THR A 76 9.72 2.87 -0.89
C THR A 76 10.87 1.86 -1.03
N GLY A 77 10.73 0.88 -1.95
CA GLY A 77 11.75 -0.14 -2.19
C GLY A 77 11.83 -1.25 -1.15
N GLY A 78 10.78 -1.44 -0.33
CA GLY A 78 10.79 -2.37 0.81
C GLY A 78 10.95 -3.85 0.51
N SER A 79 10.99 -4.26 -0.76
CA SER A 79 11.16 -5.66 -1.18
C SER A 79 12.29 -5.85 -2.22
N THR A 80 13.27 -4.93 -2.25
CA THR A 80 14.43 -4.98 -3.14
C THR A 80 15.71 -4.79 -2.36
N PRO A 81 16.87 -5.19 -2.90
CA PRO A 81 18.16 -4.73 -2.41
C PRO A 81 18.25 -3.19 -2.49
N ASP A 82 19.14 -2.61 -1.69
CA ASP A 82 19.48 -1.19 -1.76
C ASP A 82 21.01 -1.05 -1.69
N GLY A 83 21.60 -0.61 -2.79
CA GLY A 83 23.05 -0.55 -2.94
C GLY A 83 23.72 -1.92 -3.06
N ASN A 84 25.05 -1.93 -2.88
CA ASN A 84 25.89 -3.13 -3.03
C ASN A 84 26.84 -3.31 -1.83
N ASP A 85 26.47 -2.75 -0.69
CA ASP A 85 27.27 -2.63 0.54
C ASP A 85 26.83 -3.60 1.64
N CYS A 86 25.96 -4.56 1.33
CA CYS A 86 25.70 -5.69 2.22
C CYS A 86 26.95 -6.57 2.35
N ASP A 87 27.14 -7.15 3.53
CA ASP A 87 28.28 -8.02 3.84
C ASP A 87 28.13 -9.46 3.35
N ARG A 88 26.99 -9.83 2.80
CA ARG A 88 26.64 -11.17 2.31
C ARG A 88 25.94 -11.10 0.96
N ASP A 89 25.98 -12.20 0.20
CA ASP A 89 25.21 -12.34 -1.03
C ASP A 89 23.69 -12.32 -0.74
N ILE A 90 22.91 -11.86 -1.70
CA ILE A 90 21.45 -11.73 -1.59
C ILE A 90 20.74 -12.70 -2.53
N VAL A 91 19.78 -13.44 -2.00
CA VAL A 91 18.82 -14.25 -2.77
C VAL A 91 17.43 -13.60 -2.64
N ILE A 92 16.82 -13.25 -3.77
CA ILE A 92 15.44 -12.78 -3.82
C ILE A 92 14.52 -13.99 -4.01
N VAL A 93 13.56 -14.19 -3.09
CA VAL A 93 12.54 -15.24 -3.17
C VAL A 93 11.21 -14.61 -3.61
N ASN A 94 10.89 -14.76 -4.91
CA ASN A 94 9.67 -14.21 -5.47
C ASN A 94 8.49 -15.18 -5.31
N THR A 95 7.46 -14.76 -4.57
CA THR A 95 6.37 -15.61 -4.07
C THR A 95 5.16 -15.71 -4.99
N MET A 96 5.13 -15.00 -6.11
CA MET A 96 3.93 -14.82 -6.95
C MET A 96 3.31 -16.10 -7.54
N ARG A 97 4.03 -17.23 -7.50
CA ARG A 97 3.49 -18.53 -7.95
C ARG A 97 2.64 -19.22 -6.89
N MET A 98 2.68 -18.79 -5.63
CA MET A 98 1.99 -19.39 -4.49
C MET A 98 0.75 -18.55 -4.11
N ASN A 99 -0.27 -18.56 -4.97
CA ASN A 99 -1.40 -17.62 -4.92
C ASN A 99 -2.72 -18.26 -4.43
N ILE A 100 -2.64 -19.30 -3.62
CA ILE A 100 -3.83 -20.00 -3.09
C ILE A 100 -4.45 -19.16 -1.97
N ILE A 101 -5.78 -19.01 -2.01
CA ILE A 101 -6.60 -18.44 -0.95
C ILE A 101 -7.63 -19.48 -0.53
N GLN A 102 -7.72 -19.75 0.77
CA GLN A 102 -8.65 -20.73 1.34
C GLN A 102 -9.66 -19.98 2.21
N THR A 103 -10.95 -20.14 1.95
CA THR A 103 -12.00 -19.64 2.84
C THR A 103 -12.26 -20.66 3.95
N ILE A 104 -12.38 -20.18 5.18
CA ILE A 104 -12.65 -20.99 6.37
C ILE A 104 -13.75 -20.35 7.22
N ASN A 105 -14.25 -21.06 8.22
CA ASN A 105 -15.26 -20.56 9.17
C ASN A 105 -16.47 -19.92 8.47
N ASN A 106 -17.11 -20.66 7.53
CA ASN A 106 -18.24 -20.17 6.75
C ASN A 106 -17.95 -18.86 5.98
N ASN A 107 -16.74 -18.73 5.46
CA ASN A 107 -16.21 -17.58 4.73
C ASN A 107 -15.99 -16.33 5.61
N GLU A 108 -16.10 -16.42 6.93
CA GLU A 108 -15.82 -15.32 7.84
C GLU A 108 -14.33 -15.02 7.95
N GLN A 109 -13.50 -15.99 7.57
CA GLN A 109 -12.05 -15.85 7.52
C GLN A 109 -11.46 -16.45 6.26
N VAL A 110 -10.26 -15.99 5.92
CA VAL A 110 -9.44 -16.52 4.82
C VAL A 110 -8.04 -16.82 5.30
N VAL A 111 -7.43 -17.85 4.70
CA VAL A 111 -5.99 -18.11 4.78
C VAL A 111 -5.39 -17.82 3.42
N CYS A 112 -4.43 -16.91 3.38
CA CYS A 112 -3.78 -16.45 2.15
C CYS A 112 -2.33 -16.92 2.11
N LEU A 113 -1.91 -17.55 1.02
CA LEU A 113 -0.51 -17.90 0.74
C LEU A 113 0.26 -16.70 0.15
N PRO A 114 1.61 -16.72 0.12
CA PRO A 114 2.44 -15.52 -0.07
C PRO A 114 2.27 -14.76 -1.39
N GLY A 115 1.84 -15.44 -2.44
CA GLY A 115 1.59 -14.85 -3.76
C GLY A 115 0.15 -14.41 -4.00
N SER A 116 -0.74 -14.59 -3.02
CA SER A 116 -2.15 -14.17 -3.11
C SER A 116 -2.27 -12.68 -3.24
N THR A 117 -3.01 -12.21 -4.26
CA THR A 117 -3.22 -10.77 -4.47
C THR A 117 -4.52 -10.29 -3.86
N LEU A 118 -4.58 -9.00 -3.51
CA LEU A 118 -5.79 -8.36 -3.01
C LEU A 118 -6.92 -8.44 -4.04
N ASN A 119 -6.62 -8.25 -5.32
CA ASN A 119 -7.62 -8.39 -6.37
C ASN A 119 -8.22 -9.80 -6.46
N GLN A 120 -7.39 -10.86 -6.28
CA GLN A 120 -7.90 -12.24 -6.21
C GLN A 120 -8.82 -12.42 -5.01
N LEU A 121 -8.45 -11.86 -3.85
CA LEU A 121 -9.25 -11.93 -2.63
C LEU A 121 -10.60 -11.20 -2.80
N GLU A 122 -10.60 -9.99 -3.37
CA GLU A 122 -11.82 -9.23 -3.66
C GLU A 122 -12.76 -10.02 -4.59
N LEU A 123 -12.23 -10.59 -5.69
CA LEU A 123 -12.99 -11.39 -6.64
C LEU A 123 -13.56 -12.67 -6.02
N LEU A 124 -12.80 -13.32 -5.13
CA LEU A 124 -13.25 -14.53 -4.40
C LEU A 124 -14.39 -14.21 -3.43
N LEU A 125 -14.30 -13.10 -2.69
CA LEU A 125 -15.24 -12.75 -1.63
C LEU A 125 -16.54 -12.13 -2.14
N LYS A 126 -16.49 -11.40 -3.25
CA LYS A 126 -17.65 -10.68 -3.82
C LYS A 126 -18.89 -11.57 -4.04
N PRO A 127 -18.81 -12.76 -4.70
CA PRO A 127 -19.98 -13.62 -4.88
C PRO A 127 -20.49 -14.24 -3.57
N LEU A 128 -19.68 -14.22 -2.50
CA LEU A 128 -20.04 -14.69 -1.17
C LEU A 128 -20.72 -13.57 -0.32
N GLY A 129 -20.92 -12.38 -0.89
CA GLY A 129 -21.45 -11.20 -0.17
C GLY A 129 -20.52 -10.70 0.91
N ARG A 130 -19.21 -10.90 0.73
CA ARG A 130 -18.18 -10.49 1.70
C ARG A 130 -17.11 -9.60 1.05
N GLU A 131 -16.35 -8.93 1.88
CA GLU A 131 -15.28 -8.02 1.51
C GLU A 131 -13.99 -8.34 2.29
N PRO A 132 -12.80 -7.99 1.75
CA PRO A 132 -11.54 -8.15 2.47
C PRO A 132 -11.42 -7.17 3.64
N HIS A 133 -10.46 -7.44 4.53
CA HIS A 133 -10.16 -6.60 5.70
C HIS A 133 -9.67 -5.18 5.31
N SER A 134 -9.03 -5.02 4.16
CA SER A 134 -8.58 -3.72 3.66
C SER A 134 -8.73 -3.63 2.14
N VAL A 135 -8.89 -2.41 1.66
CA VAL A 135 -8.86 -2.06 0.23
C VAL A 135 -7.81 -0.98 0.07
N ILE A 136 -6.71 -1.31 -0.59
CA ILE A 136 -5.60 -0.39 -0.86
C ILE A 136 -5.50 -0.07 -2.35
N GLY A 137 -5.06 1.14 -2.70
CA GLY A 137 -4.98 1.59 -4.09
C GLY A 137 -4.12 0.71 -4.99
N SER A 138 -3.10 0.05 -4.43
CA SER A 138 -2.22 -0.87 -5.15
C SER A 138 -2.83 -2.25 -5.46
N SER A 139 -4.06 -2.54 -5.00
CA SER A 139 -4.74 -3.81 -5.37
C SER A 139 -4.87 -3.96 -6.88
N CYS A 140 -5.14 -2.86 -7.58
CA CYS A 140 -5.28 -2.83 -9.03
C CYS A 140 -3.97 -3.08 -9.81
N ILE A 141 -2.81 -2.98 -9.18
CA ILE A 141 -1.49 -3.26 -9.79
C ILE A 141 -0.87 -4.57 -9.29
N GLY A 142 -1.64 -5.39 -8.59
CA GLY A 142 -1.26 -6.73 -8.18
C GLY A 142 -0.64 -6.85 -6.80
N ALA A 143 -0.82 -5.87 -5.92
CA ALA A 143 -0.33 -5.95 -4.54
C ALA A 143 -0.82 -7.23 -3.84
N SER A 144 0.09 -7.87 -3.09
CA SER A 144 -0.22 -9.09 -2.35
C SER A 144 -0.87 -8.81 -1.01
N VAL A 145 -1.68 -9.75 -0.54
CA VAL A 145 -2.30 -9.71 0.80
C VAL A 145 -1.22 -9.70 1.88
N LEU A 146 -0.24 -10.60 1.76
CA LEU A 146 0.85 -10.69 2.74
C LEU A 146 1.72 -9.42 2.75
N GLY A 147 1.98 -8.84 1.57
CA GLY A 147 2.68 -7.55 1.49
C GLY A 147 1.94 -6.45 2.24
N GLY A 148 0.60 -6.42 2.16
CA GLY A 148 -0.24 -5.52 2.93
C GLY A 148 -0.06 -5.70 4.44
N VAL A 149 -0.12 -6.95 4.94
CA VAL A 149 0.05 -7.28 6.36
C VAL A 149 1.48 -6.98 6.83
N CYS A 150 2.50 -7.43 6.09
CA CYS A 150 3.90 -7.19 6.47
C CYS A 150 4.28 -5.70 6.54
N ASN A 151 3.48 -4.84 5.92
CA ASN A 151 3.70 -3.39 5.91
C ASN A 151 2.64 -2.60 6.69
N ASN A 152 1.71 -3.26 7.39
CA ASN A 152 0.55 -2.61 8.03
C ASN A 152 -0.12 -1.58 7.08
N SER A 153 -0.28 -1.97 5.82
CA SER A 153 -0.80 -1.07 4.79
C SER A 153 -2.22 -0.63 5.14
N GLY A 154 -2.45 0.67 5.07
CA GLY A 154 -3.78 1.25 5.22
C GLY A 154 -4.63 1.12 3.97
N GLY A 155 -5.64 1.96 3.85
CA GLY A 155 -6.55 2.04 2.70
C GLY A 155 -7.73 2.93 2.98
N ALA A 156 -8.68 2.99 2.05
CA ALA A 156 -9.80 3.92 2.12
C ALA A 156 -10.82 3.61 3.24
N LEU A 157 -10.82 2.38 3.80
CA LEU A 157 -11.86 1.94 4.73
C LEU A 157 -11.64 2.51 6.14
N VAL A 158 -12.64 3.24 6.63
CA VAL A 158 -12.60 3.90 7.95
C VAL A 158 -12.83 2.91 9.09
N GLN A 159 -13.59 1.85 8.85
CA GLN A 159 -14.06 0.94 9.91
C GLN A 159 -13.04 -0.14 10.29
N ARG A 160 -12.00 -0.40 9.48
CA ARG A 160 -11.21 -1.64 9.58
C ARG A 160 -9.73 -1.43 9.90
N GLY A 161 -9.24 -0.21 9.82
CA GLY A 161 -7.83 0.10 10.06
C GLY A 161 -6.87 -0.47 9.02
N PRO A 162 -5.59 -0.58 9.38
CA PRO A 162 -4.57 -1.15 8.51
C PRO A 162 -4.70 -2.67 8.40
N ALA A 163 -4.03 -3.25 7.41
CA ALA A 163 -3.88 -4.69 7.26
C ALA A 163 -3.12 -5.26 8.47
N TYR A 164 -3.80 -6.05 9.28
CA TYR A 164 -3.28 -6.58 10.55
C TYR A 164 -3.84 -7.97 10.85
N THR A 165 -3.00 -8.83 11.41
CA THR A 165 -3.41 -10.10 12.00
C THR A 165 -2.38 -10.57 13.03
N GLU A 166 -2.85 -11.27 14.05
CA GLU A 166 -2.04 -12.01 15.01
C GLU A 166 -1.84 -13.48 14.57
N MET A 167 -2.46 -13.89 13.47
CA MET A 167 -2.47 -15.28 13.01
C MET A 167 -1.66 -15.46 11.73
N ALA A 168 -0.44 -15.96 11.88
CA ALA A 168 0.48 -16.19 10.76
C ALA A 168 1.25 -17.51 10.90
N LEU A 169 1.69 -18.02 9.76
CA LEU A 169 2.73 -19.06 9.64
C LEU A 169 3.97 -18.40 9.07
N PHE A 170 5.06 -18.43 9.80
CA PHE A 170 6.30 -17.75 9.39
C PHE A 170 7.54 -18.51 9.84
N ALA A 171 8.66 -18.23 9.19
CA ALA A 171 9.98 -18.65 9.64
C ALA A 171 10.77 -17.48 10.19
N GLN A 172 11.54 -17.76 11.23
CA GLN A 172 12.48 -16.83 11.86
C GLN A 172 13.84 -17.53 12.07
N ILE A 173 14.88 -16.72 12.21
CA ILE A 173 16.19 -17.20 12.68
C ILE A 173 16.36 -16.61 14.09
N ASN A 174 16.44 -17.50 15.08
CA ASN A 174 16.58 -17.08 16.48
C ASN A 174 17.99 -16.56 16.82
N GLU A 175 18.21 -16.12 18.06
CA GLU A 175 19.48 -15.55 18.53
C GLU A 175 20.66 -16.53 18.41
N GLU A 176 20.41 -17.84 18.48
CA GLU A 176 21.41 -18.89 18.30
C GLU A 176 21.66 -19.21 16.80
N GLY A 177 21.02 -18.49 15.87
CA GLY A 177 21.14 -18.69 14.43
C GLY A 177 20.38 -19.93 13.91
N ARG A 178 19.46 -20.50 14.70
CA ARG A 178 18.64 -21.65 14.29
C ARG A 178 17.40 -21.20 13.56
N LEU A 179 17.12 -21.86 12.45
CA LEU A 179 15.90 -21.67 11.66
C LEU A 179 14.73 -22.39 12.33
N GLU A 180 13.64 -21.68 12.53
CA GLU A 180 12.40 -22.18 13.14
C GLU A 180 11.19 -21.84 12.26
N LEU A 181 10.26 -22.79 12.10
CA LEU A 181 8.94 -22.55 11.53
C LEU A 181 7.93 -22.42 12.67
N VAL A 182 7.25 -21.27 12.73
CA VAL A 182 6.30 -20.93 13.80
C VAL A 182 4.90 -20.94 13.23
N ASN A 183 4.03 -21.78 13.78
CA ASN A 183 2.62 -21.89 13.37
C ASN A 183 1.70 -21.21 14.39
N HIS A 184 1.34 -19.96 14.13
CA HIS A 184 0.34 -19.21 14.89
C HIS A 184 -0.96 -18.99 14.09
N LEU A 185 -1.20 -19.75 13.00
CA LEU A 185 -2.47 -19.68 12.26
C LEU A 185 -3.68 -20.12 13.07
N GLY A 186 -3.45 -20.84 14.19
CA GLY A 186 -4.54 -21.47 14.93
C GLY A 186 -5.19 -22.61 14.14
N ILE A 187 -4.43 -23.30 13.32
CA ILE A 187 -4.85 -24.50 12.57
C ILE A 187 -3.86 -25.61 12.91
N ASP A 188 -4.38 -26.75 13.34
CA ASP A 188 -3.57 -27.95 13.55
C ASP A 188 -3.21 -28.55 12.20
N LEU A 189 -1.92 -28.54 11.86
CA LEU A 189 -1.39 -28.92 10.55
C LEU A 189 -0.34 -30.04 10.64
N GLY A 190 -0.08 -30.57 11.83
CA GLY A 190 0.97 -31.55 12.11
C GLY A 190 2.14 -30.98 12.92
N ASP A 191 3.14 -31.80 13.15
CA ASP A 191 4.24 -31.52 14.09
C ASP A 191 5.55 -31.10 13.41
N THR A 192 5.76 -31.50 12.16
CA THR A 192 6.99 -31.16 11.41
C THR A 192 6.75 -30.03 10.40
N PRO A 193 7.77 -29.22 10.07
CA PRO A 193 7.63 -28.18 9.04
C PRO A 193 7.09 -28.71 7.72
N GLU A 194 7.54 -29.88 7.30
CA GLU A 194 7.13 -30.51 6.04
C GLU A 194 5.63 -30.90 6.06
N GLU A 195 5.13 -31.45 7.17
CA GLU A 195 3.72 -31.77 7.38
C GLU A 195 2.88 -30.50 7.40
N ILE A 196 3.25 -29.51 8.22
CA ILE A 196 2.56 -28.22 8.34
C ILE A 196 2.39 -27.56 6.98
N LEU A 197 3.47 -27.43 6.21
CA LEU A 197 3.45 -26.76 4.92
C LEU A 197 2.67 -27.55 3.86
N THR A 198 2.81 -28.87 3.85
CA THR A 198 2.09 -29.74 2.90
C THR A 198 0.60 -29.75 3.19
N ASN A 199 0.21 -29.89 4.46
CA ASN A 199 -1.19 -29.93 4.87
C ASN A 199 -1.87 -28.57 4.65
N LEU A 200 -1.18 -27.47 4.93
CA LEU A 200 -1.71 -26.14 4.67
C LEU A 200 -1.96 -25.92 3.18
N GLN A 201 -0.95 -26.13 2.33
CA GLN A 201 -1.09 -25.89 0.90
C GLN A 201 -2.11 -26.80 0.24
N GLY A 202 -2.18 -28.06 0.65
CA GLY A 202 -3.13 -29.07 0.16
C GLY A 202 -4.53 -28.93 0.74
N HIS A 203 -4.76 -28.02 1.70
CA HIS A 203 -6.02 -27.87 2.45
C HIS A 203 -6.41 -29.19 3.16
N HIS A 204 -5.42 -29.92 3.71
CA HIS A 204 -5.60 -31.19 4.40
C HIS A 204 -5.91 -31.01 5.89
N TYR A 205 -6.87 -30.16 6.21
CA TYR A 205 -7.39 -29.92 7.57
C TYR A 205 -8.89 -29.71 7.54
N GLN A 206 -9.55 -29.92 8.67
CA GLN A 206 -11.00 -29.85 8.82
C GLN A 206 -11.39 -28.74 9.81
N LYS A 207 -12.69 -28.44 9.89
CA LYS A 207 -13.21 -27.42 10.83
C LYS A 207 -12.81 -27.67 12.29
N LYS A 208 -12.69 -28.93 12.73
CA LYS A 208 -12.26 -29.30 14.08
C LYS A 208 -10.80 -28.93 14.38
N ASP A 209 -9.97 -28.84 13.34
CA ASP A 209 -8.54 -28.54 13.45
C ASP A 209 -8.30 -27.02 13.53
N ILE A 210 -9.36 -26.20 13.36
CA ILE A 210 -9.31 -24.75 13.39
C ILE A 210 -9.73 -24.22 14.76
N LYS A 211 -8.78 -23.62 15.49
CA LYS A 211 -9.05 -22.93 16.76
C LYS A 211 -9.78 -21.62 16.50
N GLN A 212 -10.85 -21.34 17.28
CA GLN A 212 -11.62 -20.10 17.12
C GLN A 212 -10.92 -18.90 17.77
N ASP A 213 -10.28 -19.10 18.92
CA ASP A 213 -9.64 -18.05 19.72
C ASP A 213 -8.11 -18.08 19.55
N ALA A 214 -7.61 -18.20 18.33
CA ALA A 214 -6.18 -18.30 18.06
C ALA A 214 -5.44 -16.94 18.05
N GLY A 215 -6.18 -15.87 17.86
CA GLY A 215 -5.66 -14.51 17.72
C GLY A 215 -6.65 -13.62 16.98
N LYS A 216 -6.29 -12.37 16.75
CA LYS A 216 -7.12 -11.39 16.01
C LYS A 216 -6.82 -11.47 14.52
N GLY A 217 -7.85 -11.57 13.70
CA GLY A 217 -7.76 -11.53 12.23
C GLY A 217 -7.83 -10.13 11.63
N HIS A 218 -8.03 -9.09 12.48
CA HIS A 218 -7.95 -7.66 12.17
C HIS A 218 -7.74 -6.87 13.46
N ASP A 219 -7.54 -5.54 13.37
CA ASP A 219 -7.46 -4.66 14.55
C ASP A 219 -8.86 -4.41 15.15
N HIS A 220 -9.22 -5.17 16.16
CA HIS A 220 -10.53 -5.10 16.82
C HIS A 220 -10.79 -3.76 17.52
N ALA A 221 -9.76 -3.03 17.91
CA ALA A 221 -9.89 -1.76 18.64
C ALA A 221 -9.99 -0.54 17.69
N TYR A 222 -9.77 -0.72 16.39
CA TYR A 222 -9.63 0.40 15.48
C TYR A 222 -10.88 1.26 15.36
N CYS A 223 -12.09 0.67 15.36
CA CYS A 223 -13.34 1.42 15.30
C CYS A 223 -13.47 2.42 16.44
N GLU A 224 -13.12 2.01 17.67
CA GLU A 224 -13.15 2.91 18.84
C GLU A 224 -12.00 3.91 18.78
N HIS A 225 -10.83 3.49 18.32
CA HIS A 225 -9.66 4.35 18.20
C HIS A 225 -9.88 5.50 17.21
N VAL A 226 -10.45 5.25 16.03
CA VAL A 226 -10.69 6.30 15.02
C VAL A 226 -11.74 7.33 15.46
N ARG A 227 -12.66 6.94 16.36
CA ARG A 227 -13.68 7.82 16.94
C ARG A 227 -13.14 8.85 17.93
N GLN A 228 -11.97 8.59 18.51
CA GLN A 228 -11.34 9.47 19.50
C GLN A 228 -10.71 10.70 18.82
N VAL A 229 -11.54 11.59 18.30
CA VAL A 229 -11.14 12.72 17.45
C VAL A 229 -10.36 13.82 18.17
N ASP A 230 -10.30 13.80 19.50
CA ASP A 230 -9.58 14.77 20.34
C ASP A 230 -8.21 14.27 20.82
N GLU A 231 -7.81 13.05 20.43
CA GLU A 231 -6.54 12.49 20.84
C GLU A 231 -5.37 13.08 20.03
N PRO A 232 -4.24 13.43 20.70
CA PRO A 232 -3.09 14.06 20.05
C PRO A 232 -2.18 13.05 19.33
N THR A 233 -2.75 11.99 18.77
CA THR A 233 -2.04 10.93 18.05
C THR A 233 -2.71 10.64 16.72
N ALA A 234 -1.97 10.10 15.75
CA ALA A 234 -2.51 9.69 14.46
C ALA A 234 -3.53 8.53 14.63
N ALA A 235 -4.53 8.47 13.77
CA ALA A 235 -5.50 7.37 13.76
C ALA A 235 -4.85 6.05 13.35
N ARG A 236 -3.95 6.11 12.36
CA ARG A 236 -3.16 4.98 11.87
C ARG A 236 -1.92 5.46 11.13
N PHE A 237 -0.88 4.68 11.18
CA PHE A 237 0.32 4.81 10.37
C PHE A 237 1.08 3.48 10.38
N ASN A 238 1.91 3.27 9.38
CA ASN A 238 2.61 2.00 9.15
C ASN A 238 3.44 1.53 10.36
N ALA A 239 4.20 2.44 10.96
CA ALA A 239 5.12 2.11 12.06
C ALA A 239 4.49 2.24 13.46
N ASP A 240 3.18 2.09 13.60
CA ASP A 240 2.49 2.16 14.89
C ASP A 240 2.88 0.98 15.79
N PRO A 241 3.58 1.21 16.91
CA PRO A 241 4.01 0.13 17.81
C PRO A 241 2.85 -0.73 18.34
N ALA A 242 1.65 -0.18 18.45
CA ALA A 242 0.47 -0.92 18.92
C ALA A 242 0.00 -1.99 17.91
N ARG A 243 0.49 -1.93 16.68
CA ARG A 243 0.14 -2.84 15.57
C ARG A 243 1.34 -3.63 15.04
N HIS A 244 2.44 -3.64 15.78
CA HIS A 244 3.58 -4.50 15.49
C HIS A 244 3.41 -5.85 16.17
N TYR A 245 3.10 -6.87 15.37
CA TYR A 245 2.91 -8.22 15.89
C TYR A 245 3.37 -9.27 14.86
N GLU A 246 4.52 -9.91 15.10
CA GLU A 246 5.06 -10.96 14.22
C GLU A 246 5.03 -10.55 12.72
N ALA A 247 4.17 -11.21 11.90
CA ALA A 247 4.04 -10.89 10.48
C ALA A 247 3.55 -9.45 10.23
N SER A 248 2.69 -8.92 11.11
CA SER A 248 2.13 -7.57 10.96
C SER A 248 3.18 -6.50 11.20
N GLY A 249 3.51 -5.75 10.15
CA GLY A 249 4.53 -4.70 10.17
C GLY A 249 5.98 -5.21 10.12
N CYS A 250 6.22 -6.49 9.85
CA CYS A 250 7.56 -7.09 9.87
C CYS A 250 8.50 -6.59 8.75
N ALA A 251 7.98 -5.94 7.71
CA ALA A 251 8.75 -5.39 6.60
C ALA A 251 9.75 -6.38 5.96
N GLY A 252 9.40 -7.66 5.94
CA GLY A 252 10.26 -8.73 5.43
C GLY A 252 11.35 -9.21 6.38
N LYS A 253 11.31 -8.83 7.68
CA LYS A 253 12.21 -9.36 8.75
C LYS A 253 11.82 -10.77 9.21
N LEU A 254 10.77 -11.32 8.66
CA LEU A 254 10.35 -12.72 8.74
C LEU A 254 10.05 -13.22 7.34
N MET A 255 10.22 -14.52 7.11
CA MET A 255 9.68 -15.16 5.91
C MET A 255 8.28 -15.69 6.22
N VAL A 256 7.25 -15.00 5.72
CA VAL A 256 5.85 -15.33 6.00
C VAL A 256 5.31 -16.29 4.94
N PHE A 257 4.77 -17.44 5.38
CA PHE A 257 4.23 -18.51 4.54
C PHE A 257 2.72 -18.45 4.38
N ALA A 258 2.02 -17.91 5.38
CA ALA A 258 0.58 -17.68 5.31
C ALA A 258 0.14 -16.68 6.37
N VAL A 259 -0.99 -16.02 6.11
CA VAL A 259 -1.73 -15.22 7.08
C VAL A 259 -3.19 -15.65 7.10
N ARG A 260 -3.81 -15.63 8.29
CA ARG A 260 -5.25 -15.81 8.46
C ARG A 260 -5.88 -14.47 8.83
N LEU A 261 -6.91 -14.08 8.09
CA LEU A 261 -7.54 -12.75 8.18
C LEU A 261 -9.05 -12.88 8.26
N ASP A 262 -9.68 -11.95 8.96
CA ASP A 262 -11.13 -11.82 8.94
C ASP A 262 -11.60 -11.23 7.61
N THR A 263 -12.82 -11.60 7.22
CA THR A 263 -13.58 -10.99 6.14
C THR A 263 -14.82 -10.33 6.72
N PHE A 264 -15.41 -9.42 5.97
CA PHE A 264 -16.53 -8.61 6.47
C PHE A 264 -17.75 -8.75 5.56
N PRO A 265 -18.97 -8.65 6.10
CA PRO A 265 -20.16 -8.57 5.27
C PRO A 265 -20.08 -7.36 4.33
N GLN A 266 -20.49 -7.56 3.08
CA GLN A 266 -20.63 -6.45 2.13
C GLN A 266 -21.83 -5.57 2.54
N GLU A 267 -21.63 -4.26 2.54
CA GLU A 267 -22.70 -3.30 2.77
C GLU A 267 -23.76 -3.41 1.67
N LYS A 268 -24.99 -3.73 2.04
CA LYS A 268 -26.11 -3.93 1.10
C LYS A 268 -26.67 -2.63 0.56
N GLN A 269 -26.65 -1.58 1.37
CA GLN A 269 -27.14 -0.24 1.02
C GLN A 269 -26.02 0.76 1.27
N THR A 270 -25.60 1.47 0.25
CA THR A 270 -24.62 2.56 0.36
C THR A 270 -25.09 3.78 -0.38
N ALA A 271 -24.72 4.97 0.10
CA ALA A 271 -24.82 6.22 -0.62
C ALA A 271 -23.50 6.97 -0.54
N VAL A 272 -23.25 7.78 -1.57
CA VAL A 272 -22.11 8.67 -1.63
C VAL A 272 -22.61 10.11 -1.66
N PHE A 273 -22.10 10.92 -0.74
CA PHE A 273 -22.35 12.35 -0.67
C PHE A 273 -21.11 13.09 -1.17
N TYR A 274 -21.29 13.90 -2.21
CA TYR A 274 -20.26 14.78 -2.73
C TYR A 274 -20.41 16.15 -2.09
N ILE A 275 -19.44 16.54 -1.30
CA ILE A 275 -19.45 17.76 -0.48
C ILE A 275 -18.42 18.74 -1.06
N GLY A 276 -18.81 20.02 -1.19
CA GLY A 276 -17.92 21.10 -1.61
C GLY A 276 -17.98 22.28 -0.65
N THR A 277 -16.82 22.86 -0.33
CA THR A 277 -16.71 24.05 0.52
C THR A 277 -15.46 24.87 0.21
N ASN A 278 -15.47 26.15 0.64
CA ASN A 278 -14.31 27.03 0.64
C ASN A 278 -13.75 27.27 2.08
N ASP A 279 -14.38 26.65 3.09
CA ASP A 279 -13.92 26.72 4.48
C ASP A 279 -13.53 25.32 4.99
N ILE A 280 -12.25 25.12 5.27
CA ILE A 280 -11.70 23.87 5.80
C ILE A 280 -12.32 23.47 7.15
N ASN A 281 -12.82 24.43 7.94
CA ASN A 281 -13.46 24.15 9.21
C ASN A 281 -14.76 23.37 9.03
N GLU A 282 -15.49 23.63 7.95
CA GLU A 282 -16.71 22.86 7.65
C GLU A 282 -16.41 21.38 7.42
N LEU A 283 -15.31 21.04 6.75
CA LEU A 283 -14.88 19.63 6.61
C LEU A 283 -14.41 19.06 7.95
N THR A 284 -13.72 19.86 8.77
CA THR A 284 -13.32 19.46 10.13
C THR A 284 -14.55 19.10 10.98
N ASP A 285 -15.58 19.94 10.96
CA ASP A 285 -16.82 19.70 11.73
C ASP A 285 -17.56 18.45 11.24
N ILE A 286 -17.68 18.28 9.92
CA ILE A 286 -18.28 17.08 9.31
C ILE A 286 -17.50 15.81 9.71
N ARG A 287 -16.15 15.84 9.66
CA ARG A 287 -15.32 14.73 10.10
C ARG A 287 -15.56 14.39 11.56
N ARG A 288 -15.57 15.40 12.44
CA ARG A 288 -15.72 15.22 13.88
C ARG A 288 -17.10 14.68 14.23
N ALA A 289 -18.15 15.20 13.60
CA ALA A 289 -19.51 14.69 13.76
C ALA A 289 -19.63 13.23 13.26
N ALA A 290 -19.13 12.96 12.06
CA ALA A 290 -19.21 11.61 11.46
C ALA A 290 -18.45 10.54 12.25
N LEU A 291 -17.34 10.89 12.91
CA LEU A 291 -16.56 9.95 13.70
C LEU A 291 -16.98 9.89 15.17
N GLY A 292 -17.30 11.05 15.77
CA GLY A 292 -17.57 11.15 17.22
C GLY A 292 -19.04 11.03 17.60
N GLU A 293 -19.96 11.45 16.74
CA GLU A 293 -21.38 11.58 17.08
C GLU A 293 -22.28 10.57 16.35
N PHE A 294 -21.96 10.21 15.10
CA PHE A 294 -22.78 9.26 14.35
C PHE A 294 -22.75 7.86 14.97
N GLU A 295 -23.91 7.20 14.97
CA GLU A 295 -24.00 5.79 15.35
C GLU A 295 -23.17 4.92 14.41
N SER A 296 -23.25 5.21 13.09
CA SER A 296 -22.57 4.45 12.05
C SER A 296 -21.33 5.18 11.54
N LEU A 297 -20.15 4.53 11.62
CA LEU A 297 -18.95 5.06 10.98
C LEU A 297 -19.08 5.09 9.45
N PRO A 298 -18.49 6.10 8.78
CA PRO A 298 -18.38 6.10 7.34
C PRO A 298 -17.67 4.84 6.80
N VAL A 299 -18.05 4.39 5.61
CA VAL A 299 -17.30 3.36 4.87
C VAL A 299 -15.97 3.94 4.40
N SER A 300 -16.01 5.13 3.78
CA SER A 300 -14.83 5.89 3.36
C SER A 300 -15.12 7.38 3.30
N GLY A 301 -14.08 8.20 3.35
CA GLY A 301 -14.17 9.64 3.15
C GLY A 301 -12.91 10.14 2.45
N GLU A 302 -13.04 10.43 1.15
CA GLU A 302 -11.94 10.79 0.27
C GLU A 302 -11.92 12.30 0.03
N TYR A 303 -10.84 12.93 0.41
CA TYR A 303 -10.60 14.34 0.16
C TYR A 303 -9.87 14.56 -1.16
N ILE A 304 -10.22 15.64 -1.86
CA ILE A 304 -9.51 16.12 -3.04
C ILE A 304 -9.59 17.66 -3.08
N HIS A 305 -8.43 18.32 -3.16
CA HIS A 305 -8.34 19.75 -3.38
C HIS A 305 -8.54 20.10 -4.86
N ARG A 306 -9.08 21.28 -5.18
CA ARG A 306 -9.35 21.74 -6.56
C ARG A 306 -8.12 21.64 -7.48
N HIS A 307 -6.91 21.95 -7.02
CA HIS A 307 -5.70 21.78 -7.84
C HIS A 307 -5.44 20.31 -8.20
N ALA A 308 -5.65 19.39 -7.27
CA ALA A 308 -5.54 17.96 -7.53
C ALA A 308 -6.64 17.49 -8.49
N PHE A 309 -7.86 18.02 -8.34
CA PHE A 309 -8.96 17.77 -9.25
C PHE A 309 -8.60 18.21 -10.69
N ASP A 310 -8.06 19.41 -10.88
CA ASP A 310 -7.71 19.96 -12.18
C ASP A 310 -6.60 19.18 -12.88
N ILE A 311 -5.57 18.80 -12.14
CA ILE A 311 -4.49 17.97 -12.68
C ILE A 311 -5.01 16.58 -13.07
N ALA A 312 -5.89 15.98 -12.26
CA ALA A 312 -6.51 14.69 -12.59
C ALA A 312 -7.45 14.79 -13.80
N ASP A 313 -8.18 15.88 -13.95
CA ASP A 313 -9.07 16.11 -15.11
C ASP A 313 -8.30 16.13 -16.44
N VAL A 314 -7.10 16.74 -16.45
CA VAL A 314 -6.30 16.89 -17.67
C VAL A 314 -5.37 15.69 -17.89
N TYR A 315 -4.65 15.23 -16.85
CA TYR A 315 -3.57 14.26 -16.96
C TYR A 315 -3.94 12.85 -16.49
N GLY A 316 -5.11 12.68 -15.88
CA GLY A 316 -5.65 11.40 -15.43
C GLY A 316 -6.78 10.83 -16.30
N LYS A 317 -7.20 11.56 -17.34
CA LYS A 317 -8.39 11.25 -18.15
C LYS A 317 -8.33 9.88 -18.85
N ASP A 318 -7.20 9.51 -19.40
CA ASP A 318 -6.99 8.21 -20.04
C ASP A 318 -7.05 7.07 -19.00
N THR A 319 -6.45 7.25 -17.84
CA THR A 319 -6.52 6.31 -16.72
C THR A 319 -7.98 6.12 -16.27
N PHE A 320 -8.74 7.20 -16.13
CA PHE A 320 -10.16 7.15 -15.82
C PHE A 320 -10.93 6.29 -16.81
N TYR A 321 -10.78 6.55 -18.12
CA TYR A 321 -11.47 5.78 -19.16
C TYR A 321 -11.07 4.31 -19.21
N VAL A 322 -9.78 4.04 -19.05
CA VAL A 322 -9.27 2.66 -19.02
C VAL A 322 -9.91 1.88 -17.88
N ILE A 323 -9.95 2.45 -16.68
CA ILE A 323 -10.55 1.79 -15.52
C ILE A 323 -12.07 1.65 -15.69
N LYS A 324 -12.75 2.70 -16.14
CA LYS A 324 -14.20 2.69 -16.37
C LYS A 324 -14.61 1.61 -17.39
N LYS A 325 -13.84 1.42 -18.47
CA LYS A 325 -14.19 0.50 -19.57
C LYS A 325 -13.70 -0.93 -19.33
N PHE A 326 -12.51 -1.10 -18.80
CA PHE A 326 -11.84 -2.42 -18.71
C PHE A 326 -11.70 -2.94 -17.29
N GLY A 327 -12.01 -2.13 -16.27
CA GLY A 327 -11.79 -2.42 -14.88
C GLY A 327 -10.31 -2.32 -14.46
N THR A 328 -10.07 -2.32 -13.17
CA THR A 328 -8.72 -2.21 -12.58
C THR A 328 -7.84 -3.42 -12.89
N HIS A 329 -8.43 -4.59 -13.12
CA HIS A 329 -7.72 -5.86 -13.37
C HIS A 329 -6.90 -5.89 -14.68
N GLN A 330 -7.12 -4.96 -15.60
CA GLN A 330 -6.34 -4.83 -16.83
C GLN A 330 -5.15 -3.86 -16.70
N LEU A 331 -5.10 -3.06 -15.64
CA LEU A 331 -4.02 -2.09 -15.44
C LEU A 331 -2.61 -2.72 -15.42
N PRO A 332 -2.37 -3.88 -14.80
CA PRO A 332 -1.05 -4.52 -14.84
C PRO A 332 -0.56 -4.81 -16.26
N LYS A 333 -1.44 -5.29 -17.14
CA LYS A 333 -1.10 -5.57 -18.55
C LYS A 333 -0.80 -4.28 -19.33
N LEU A 334 -1.54 -3.21 -19.03
CA LEU A 334 -1.31 -1.90 -19.67
C LEU A 334 0.00 -1.27 -19.20
N PHE A 335 0.32 -1.38 -17.91
CA PHE A 335 1.60 -0.92 -17.39
C PHE A 335 2.78 -1.74 -17.95
N ASP A 336 2.64 -3.06 -18.09
CA ASP A 336 3.62 -3.90 -18.77
C ASP A 336 3.84 -3.50 -20.23
N LEU A 337 2.74 -3.25 -20.96
CA LEU A 337 2.84 -2.78 -22.35
C LEU A 337 3.54 -1.41 -22.42
N LYS A 338 3.13 -0.47 -21.56
CA LYS A 338 3.79 0.84 -21.44
C LYS A 338 5.29 0.71 -21.15
N ALA A 339 5.66 -0.11 -20.18
CA ALA A 339 7.07 -0.35 -19.83
C ALA A 339 7.89 -0.96 -20.98
N ARG A 340 7.27 -1.83 -21.82
CA ARG A 340 7.91 -2.35 -23.04
C ARG A 340 8.11 -1.26 -24.09
N VAL A 341 7.10 -0.40 -24.30
CA VAL A 341 7.18 0.75 -25.20
C VAL A 341 8.27 1.73 -24.74
N ASP A 342 8.33 2.04 -23.46
CA ASP A 342 9.35 2.94 -22.89
C ASP A 342 10.76 2.37 -23.02
N ARG A 343 10.96 1.05 -22.78
CA ARG A 343 12.25 0.38 -23.02
C ARG A 343 12.67 0.40 -24.49
N PHE A 344 11.71 0.24 -25.40
CA PHE A 344 11.99 0.38 -26.83
C PHE A 344 12.34 1.83 -27.17
N GLY A 345 11.58 2.80 -26.67
CA GLY A 345 11.82 4.23 -26.87
C GLY A 345 13.21 4.67 -26.40
N LYS A 346 13.69 4.16 -25.25
CA LYS A 346 15.07 4.43 -24.76
C LYS A 346 16.18 3.96 -25.72
N LYS A 347 15.92 2.96 -26.58
CA LYS A 347 16.88 2.46 -27.58
C LYS A 347 16.89 3.27 -28.87
N VAL A 348 15.93 4.17 -29.05
CA VAL A 348 15.73 4.94 -30.29
C VAL A 348 16.03 6.40 -30.01
N SER A 349 17.23 6.85 -30.36
CA SER A 349 17.81 8.14 -29.98
C SER A 349 17.04 9.39 -30.47
N PHE A 350 16.16 9.28 -31.46
CA PHE A 350 15.36 10.41 -31.97
C PHE A 350 14.01 10.57 -31.25
N LEU A 351 13.59 9.61 -30.40
CA LEU A 351 12.35 9.76 -29.63
C LEU A 351 12.61 10.62 -28.37
N PRO A 352 11.70 11.54 -28.05
CA PRO A 352 11.84 12.35 -26.86
C PRO A 352 11.76 11.49 -25.58
N LYS A 353 12.37 11.97 -24.50
CA LYS A 353 12.15 11.36 -23.16
C LYS A 353 10.67 11.29 -22.88
N HIS A 354 10.23 10.23 -22.17
CA HIS A 354 8.82 10.01 -21.81
C HIS A 354 7.87 9.99 -23.01
N PHE A 355 8.31 9.49 -24.16
CA PHE A 355 7.54 9.47 -25.40
C PHE A 355 6.14 8.85 -25.22
N SER A 356 6.05 7.72 -24.48
CA SER A 356 4.76 7.06 -24.25
C SER A 356 3.78 7.97 -23.49
N ASP A 357 4.23 8.67 -22.45
CA ASP A 357 3.40 9.59 -21.67
C ASP A 357 2.96 10.80 -22.50
N LYS A 358 3.89 11.37 -23.29
CA LYS A 358 3.58 12.50 -24.18
C LYS A 358 2.57 12.10 -25.27
N ALA A 359 2.73 10.91 -25.86
CA ALA A 359 1.79 10.37 -26.85
C ALA A 359 0.41 10.08 -26.24
N MET A 360 0.35 9.43 -25.10
CA MET A 360 -0.91 9.16 -24.39
C MET A 360 -1.60 10.45 -23.97
N GLN A 361 -0.86 11.46 -23.51
CA GLN A 361 -1.42 12.78 -23.20
C GLN A 361 -1.96 13.49 -24.43
N PHE A 362 -1.29 13.38 -25.57
CA PHE A 362 -1.81 13.92 -26.82
C PHE A 362 -3.13 13.25 -27.22
N VAL A 363 -3.22 11.92 -27.16
CA VAL A 363 -4.44 11.16 -27.47
C VAL A 363 -5.56 11.50 -26.48
N SER A 364 -5.24 11.68 -25.19
CA SER A 364 -6.25 11.98 -24.16
C SER A 364 -7.02 13.29 -24.41
N LYS A 365 -6.42 14.25 -25.15
CA LYS A 365 -7.09 15.50 -25.53
C LYS A 365 -8.31 15.29 -26.43
N PHE A 366 -8.35 14.17 -27.16
CA PHE A 366 -9.48 13.83 -28.06
C PHE A 366 -10.56 12.98 -27.39
N LEU A 367 -10.32 12.54 -26.13
CA LEU A 367 -11.37 11.85 -25.37
C LEU A 367 -12.45 12.83 -24.94
N PRO A 368 -13.73 12.43 -24.93
CA PRO A 368 -14.83 13.29 -24.50
C PRO A 368 -14.69 13.70 -23.02
N ASP A 369 -15.56 14.58 -22.58
CA ASP A 369 -15.65 14.91 -21.16
C ASP A 369 -16.06 13.67 -20.35
N HIS A 370 -15.40 13.44 -19.22
CA HIS A 370 -15.56 12.21 -18.44
C HIS A 370 -16.20 12.46 -17.07
N LEU A 371 -16.34 13.73 -16.68
CA LEU A 371 -16.88 14.09 -15.38
C LEU A 371 -18.33 14.59 -15.51
N PRO A 372 -19.24 14.17 -14.61
CA PRO A 372 -20.59 14.69 -14.53
C PRO A 372 -20.63 16.21 -14.34
N LYS A 373 -21.68 16.83 -14.86
CA LYS A 373 -21.88 18.29 -14.73
C LYS A 373 -21.92 18.74 -13.26
N SER A 374 -22.56 17.97 -12.38
CA SER A 374 -22.61 18.26 -10.95
C SER A 374 -21.21 18.40 -10.32
N MET A 375 -20.28 17.52 -10.67
CA MET A 375 -18.89 17.61 -10.17
C MET A 375 -18.17 18.84 -10.72
N ARG A 376 -18.40 19.19 -11.99
CA ARG A 376 -17.83 20.41 -12.60
C ARG A 376 -18.38 21.68 -11.98
N ASP A 377 -19.68 21.74 -11.76
CA ASP A 377 -20.34 22.88 -11.10
C ASP A 377 -19.77 23.08 -9.67
N TYR A 378 -19.49 21.98 -8.96
CA TYR A 378 -18.87 22.04 -7.63
C TYR A 378 -17.41 22.44 -7.69
N ARG A 379 -16.63 21.91 -8.65
CA ARG A 379 -15.24 22.31 -8.89
C ARG A 379 -15.12 23.81 -9.15
N ASP A 380 -16.04 24.40 -9.91
CA ASP A 380 -16.02 25.82 -10.23
C ASP A 380 -16.36 26.70 -9.02
N LYS A 381 -17.16 26.18 -8.09
CA LYS A 381 -17.64 26.92 -6.92
C LYS A 381 -16.78 26.75 -5.68
N TYR A 382 -16.15 25.57 -5.47
CA TYR A 382 -15.49 25.21 -4.22
C TYR A 382 -14.03 24.81 -4.44
N GLU A 383 -13.20 25.03 -3.40
CA GLU A 383 -11.79 24.64 -3.39
C GLU A 383 -11.57 23.26 -2.79
N HIS A 384 -12.39 22.89 -1.81
CA HIS A 384 -12.25 21.65 -1.06
C HIS A 384 -13.42 20.73 -1.35
N HIS A 385 -13.13 19.47 -1.67
CA HIS A 385 -14.13 18.45 -1.98
C HIS A 385 -13.93 17.24 -1.10
N LEU A 386 -15.03 16.70 -0.57
CA LEU A 386 -15.06 15.46 0.20
C LEU A 386 -16.08 14.50 -0.40
N ILE A 387 -15.64 13.28 -0.71
CA ILE A 387 -16.46 12.19 -1.21
C ILE A 387 -16.72 11.27 -0.01
N LEU A 388 -17.87 11.44 0.64
CA LEU A 388 -18.26 10.71 1.83
C LEU A 388 -19.15 9.51 1.45
N LYS A 389 -18.66 8.28 1.70
CA LYS A 389 -19.44 7.06 1.48
C LYS A 389 -19.96 6.53 2.82
N MET A 390 -21.26 6.36 2.90
CA MET A 390 -21.95 5.81 4.05
C MET A 390 -22.59 4.46 3.73
N GLY A 391 -22.79 3.62 4.74
CA GLY A 391 -23.45 2.31 4.64
C GLY A 391 -24.62 2.18 5.61
N GLY A 392 -25.58 1.29 5.28
CA GLY A 392 -26.70 0.94 6.13
C GLY A 392 -27.48 2.14 6.66
N LYS A 393 -27.74 2.17 7.97
CA LYS A 393 -28.45 3.28 8.66
C LYS A 393 -27.70 4.61 8.60
N GLY A 394 -26.37 4.57 8.49
CA GLY A 394 -25.54 5.77 8.39
C GLY A 394 -25.85 6.64 7.18
N VAL A 395 -26.49 6.08 6.14
CA VAL A 395 -26.94 6.85 4.96
C VAL A 395 -27.97 7.92 5.36
N ASP A 396 -28.98 7.54 6.13
CA ASP A 396 -30.04 8.48 6.54
C ASP A 396 -29.52 9.47 7.58
N GLU A 397 -28.65 9.00 8.47
CA GLU A 397 -27.98 9.82 9.49
C GLU A 397 -27.13 10.93 8.84
N ALA A 398 -26.27 10.58 7.89
CA ALA A 398 -25.45 11.56 7.16
C ALA A 398 -26.29 12.52 6.33
N ARG A 399 -27.36 12.03 5.66
CA ARG A 399 -28.25 12.88 4.86
C ARG A 399 -28.95 13.93 5.72
N ALA A 400 -29.46 13.54 6.89
CA ALA A 400 -30.11 14.46 7.82
C ALA A 400 -29.12 15.50 8.36
N PHE A 401 -27.95 15.05 8.80
CA PHE A 401 -26.89 15.92 9.31
C PHE A 401 -26.43 16.94 8.24
N LEU A 402 -26.08 16.50 7.05
CA LEU A 402 -25.57 17.38 5.99
C LEU A 402 -26.60 18.41 5.54
N LYS A 403 -27.90 18.02 5.49
CA LYS A 403 -28.98 18.93 5.15
C LYS A 403 -29.13 20.04 6.20
N GLU A 404 -29.10 19.70 7.47
CA GLU A 404 -29.17 20.67 8.57
C GLU A 404 -27.90 21.54 8.59
N TYR A 405 -26.72 20.93 8.54
CA TYR A 405 -25.45 21.63 8.59
C TYR A 405 -25.33 22.70 7.52
N PHE A 406 -25.56 22.36 6.26
CA PHE A 406 -25.46 23.30 5.14
C PHE A 406 -26.66 24.24 4.97
N SER A 407 -27.67 24.17 5.83
CA SER A 407 -28.68 25.22 5.93
C SER A 407 -28.15 26.50 6.62
N HIS A 408 -27.03 26.36 7.33
CA HIS A 408 -26.40 27.45 8.11
C HIS A 408 -24.94 27.75 7.72
N HIS A 409 -24.37 27.02 6.76
CA HIS A 409 -22.97 27.12 6.36
C HIS A 409 -22.81 27.36 4.84
N GLY A 410 -21.63 27.79 4.42
CA GLY A 410 -21.38 28.27 3.05
C GLY A 410 -21.15 27.17 2.00
N GLY A 411 -20.79 25.96 2.42
CA GLY A 411 -20.63 24.81 1.55
C GLY A 411 -21.95 24.25 1.05
N ALA A 412 -21.88 23.14 0.35
CA ALA A 412 -23.06 22.40 -0.12
C ALA A 412 -22.72 20.92 -0.34
N PHE A 413 -23.75 20.09 -0.54
CA PHE A 413 -23.59 18.70 -0.94
C PHE A 413 -24.66 18.27 -1.92
N PHE A 414 -24.39 17.18 -2.62
CA PHE A 414 -25.41 16.40 -3.32
C PHE A 414 -25.18 14.91 -3.09
N GLU A 415 -26.26 14.14 -3.09
CA GLU A 415 -26.19 12.69 -3.04
C GLU A 415 -25.96 12.17 -4.47
N CYS A 416 -24.88 11.45 -4.66
CA CYS A 416 -24.45 10.95 -5.95
C CYS A 416 -25.36 9.83 -6.46
N ASN A 417 -25.76 9.90 -7.72
CA ASN A 417 -26.28 8.75 -8.45
C ASN A 417 -25.14 7.76 -8.77
N ALA A 418 -25.44 6.63 -9.42
CA ALA A 418 -24.46 5.60 -9.71
C ALA A 418 -23.30 6.09 -10.64
N GLU A 419 -23.61 6.95 -11.61
CA GLU A 419 -22.59 7.51 -12.51
C GLU A 419 -21.68 8.51 -11.77
N GLU A 420 -22.26 9.39 -10.97
CA GLU A 420 -21.54 10.36 -10.15
C GLU A 420 -20.67 9.68 -9.10
N THR A 421 -21.18 8.62 -8.44
CA THR A 421 -20.42 7.79 -7.51
C THR A 421 -19.19 7.20 -8.18
N GLN A 422 -19.37 6.56 -9.34
CA GLN A 422 -18.25 5.97 -10.07
C GLN A 422 -17.25 7.04 -10.50
N ALA A 423 -17.75 8.16 -11.05
CA ALA A 423 -16.89 9.25 -11.53
C ALA A 423 -16.08 9.87 -10.39
N ALA A 424 -16.70 10.17 -9.24
CA ALA A 424 -16.02 10.76 -8.10
C ALA A 424 -14.88 9.86 -7.57
N MET A 425 -15.15 8.58 -7.39
CA MET A 425 -14.15 7.62 -6.89
C MET A 425 -13.01 7.42 -7.88
N LEU A 426 -13.30 7.27 -9.17
CA LEU A 426 -12.27 7.11 -10.22
C LEU A 426 -11.44 8.38 -10.40
N HIS A 427 -12.06 9.55 -10.34
CA HIS A 427 -11.36 10.83 -10.46
C HIS A 427 -10.38 11.03 -9.30
N ARG A 428 -10.81 10.77 -8.07
CA ARG A 428 -9.94 10.79 -6.89
C ARG A 428 -8.79 9.79 -7.02
N PHE A 429 -9.06 8.59 -7.52
CA PHE A 429 -8.03 7.57 -7.76
C PHE A 429 -7.00 8.00 -8.81
N ALA A 430 -7.42 8.73 -9.84
CA ALA A 430 -6.55 9.12 -10.94
C ALA A 430 -5.49 10.19 -10.57
N VAL A 431 -5.61 10.87 -9.42
CA VAL A 431 -4.73 11.99 -9.03
C VAL A 431 -3.25 11.57 -9.02
N ALA A 432 -2.90 10.46 -8.36
CA ALA A 432 -1.51 10.01 -8.25
C ALA A 432 -0.88 9.72 -9.62
N SER A 433 -1.63 9.06 -10.53
CA SER A 433 -1.15 8.80 -11.89
C SER A 433 -1.05 10.08 -12.73
N ALA A 434 -1.93 11.06 -12.48
CA ALA A 434 -1.93 12.35 -13.15
C ALA A 434 -0.71 13.20 -12.77
N ALA A 435 -0.28 13.17 -11.50
CA ALA A 435 0.93 13.84 -11.05
C ALA A 435 2.18 13.30 -11.78
N ILE A 436 2.31 11.97 -11.90
CA ILE A 436 3.40 11.32 -12.64
C ILE A 436 3.35 11.69 -14.13
N ARG A 437 2.14 11.72 -14.72
CA ARG A 437 1.95 12.12 -16.12
C ARG A 437 2.34 13.58 -16.34
N TYR A 438 1.94 14.49 -15.45
CA TYR A 438 2.31 15.91 -15.51
C TYR A 438 3.83 16.06 -15.54
N ARG A 439 4.54 15.45 -14.59
CA ARG A 439 6.01 15.45 -14.55
C ARG A 439 6.63 14.94 -15.85
N SER A 440 6.10 13.86 -16.40
CA SER A 440 6.64 13.24 -17.64
C SER A 440 6.42 14.09 -18.89
N VAL A 441 5.33 14.86 -18.92
CA VAL A 441 4.97 15.73 -20.06
C VAL A 441 5.74 17.06 -20.02
N HIS A 442 6.01 17.56 -18.79
CA HIS A 442 6.65 18.85 -18.51
C HIS A 442 8.08 18.67 -17.97
N ASP A 443 8.83 17.72 -18.51
CA ASP A 443 10.16 17.35 -18.04
C ASP A 443 11.25 18.44 -18.27
N ASP A 444 10.91 19.48 -19.01
CA ASP A 444 11.73 20.70 -19.21
C ASP A 444 11.62 21.69 -18.03
N GLU A 445 10.47 21.81 -17.38
CA GLU A 445 10.23 22.73 -16.26
C GLU A 445 10.15 22.04 -14.89
N VAL A 446 9.96 20.70 -14.87
CA VAL A 446 9.83 19.89 -13.66
C VAL A 446 11.12 19.15 -13.35
N GLU A 447 11.63 19.26 -12.11
CA GLU A 447 12.76 18.44 -11.64
C GLU A 447 12.31 17.03 -11.33
N ASP A 448 11.45 16.89 -10.35
CA ASP A 448 10.85 15.62 -9.94
C ASP A 448 9.57 15.86 -9.12
N LEU A 449 9.01 14.79 -8.62
CA LEU A 449 7.86 14.72 -7.75
C LEU A 449 8.30 14.33 -6.33
N VAL A 450 8.01 15.17 -5.33
CA VAL A 450 8.07 14.80 -3.92
C VAL A 450 6.67 14.35 -3.52
N ALA A 451 6.54 13.09 -3.11
CA ALA A 451 5.27 12.51 -2.70
C ALA A 451 5.34 12.13 -1.22
N LEU A 452 4.58 12.82 -0.40
CA LEU A 452 4.48 12.57 1.03
C LEU A 452 3.19 11.82 1.35
N ASP A 453 3.33 10.80 2.17
CA ASP A 453 2.24 9.98 2.69
C ASP A 453 2.21 10.13 4.21
N ILE A 454 1.32 10.97 4.70
CA ILE A 454 1.35 11.48 6.07
C ILE A 454 0.07 11.15 6.83
N ALA A 455 0.22 10.88 8.13
CA ALA A 455 -0.87 10.77 9.08
C ALA A 455 -0.77 11.92 10.10
N LEU A 456 -1.72 12.83 10.06
CA LEU A 456 -1.83 13.89 11.05
C LEU A 456 -2.48 13.37 12.33
N ARG A 457 -2.30 14.12 13.41
CA ARG A 457 -2.98 13.85 14.68
C ARG A 457 -4.49 13.93 14.50
N ARG A 458 -5.24 13.16 15.28
CA ARG A 458 -6.71 13.15 15.21
C ARG A 458 -7.34 14.48 15.64
N ASP A 459 -6.70 15.20 16.57
CA ASP A 459 -7.12 16.50 17.07
C ASP A 459 -6.68 17.70 16.19
N ASP A 460 -5.88 17.45 15.14
CA ASP A 460 -5.36 18.54 14.29
C ASP A 460 -6.48 19.20 13.49
N ARG A 461 -6.79 20.46 13.81
CA ARG A 461 -7.78 21.27 13.09
C ARG A 461 -7.17 22.07 11.95
N ASP A 462 -5.87 22.32 11.97
CA ASP A 462 -5.12 23.03 10.92
C ASP A 462 -4.46 22.02 9.96
N TRP A 463 -5.26 21.08 9.48
CA TRP A 463 -4.83 19.95 8.66
C TRP A 463 -4.44 20.34 7.22
N PHE A 464 -4.97 21.47 6.70
CA PHE A 464 -4.61 21.95 5.38
C PHE A 464 -3.28 22.69 5.44
N GLU A 465 -2.26 22.14 4.78
CA GLU A 465 -0.89 22.61 4.93
C GLU A 465 -0.63 24.00 4.33
N LYS A 466 0.07 24.80 5.08
CA LYS A 466 0.63 26.10 4.67
C LYS A 466 2.15 26.00 4.71
N LEU A 467 2.78 25.97 3.55
CA LEU A 467 4.22 25.90 3.43
C LEU A 467 4.87 27.27 3.61
N PRO A 468 6.05 27.36 4.25
CA PRO A 468 6.86 28.56 4.27
C PRO A 468 7.23 29.02 2.84
N PRO A 469 7.34 30.33 2.58
CA PRO A 469 7.63 30.87 1.24
C PRO A 469 8.89 30.29 0.59
N GLU A 470 9.93 29.99 1.38
CA GLU A 470 11.19 29.41 0.92
C GLU A 470 11.04 27.99 0.36
N ILE A 471 10.03 27.26 0.80
CA ILE A 471 9.64 25.94 0.26
C ILE A 471 8.64 26.13 -0.88
N ASP A 472 7.58 26.90 -0.64
CA ASP A 472 6.47 27.09 -1.59
C ASP A 472 6.93 27.62 -2.95
N ASN A 473 7.91 28.56 -2.96
CA ASN A 473 8.50 29.11 -4.18
C ASN A 473 9.25 28.08 -5.05
N LYS A 474 9.63 26.91 -4.51
CA LYS A 474 10.30 25.82 -5.23
C LYS A 474 9.30 24.86 -5.90
N ILE A 475 7.99 25.03 -5.66
CA ILE A 475 6.92 24.12 -6.09
C ILE A 475 6.12 24.74 -7.24
N ILE A 476 5.75 23.94 -8.24
CA ILE A 476 4.84 24.33 -9.33
C ILE A 476 3.40 24.05 -8.93
N HIS A 477 3.11 22.81 -8.49
CA HIS A 477 1.79 22.37 -8.06
C HIS A 477 1.86 21.59 -6.76
N LYS A 478 0.83 21.79 -5.93
CA LYS A 478 0.59 21.06 -4.68
C LYS A 478 -0.73 20.30 -4.84
N LEU A 479 -0.64 18.96 -4.85
CA LEU A 479 -1.81 18.11 -5.03
C LEU A 479 -2.16 17.47 -3.69
N TYR A 480 -3.17 18.03 -3.01
CA TYR A 480 -3.63 17.54 -1.72
C TYR A 480 -4.86 16.66 -1.90
N TYR A 481 -4.77 15.44 -1.44
CA TYR A 481 -5.82 14.45 -1.45
C TYR A 481 -5.54 13.38 -0.40
N GLY A 482 -6.56 12.59 0.00
CA GLY A 482 -6.30 11.56 1.01
C GLY A 482 -7.55 10.98 1.64
N HIS A 483 -7.32 10.10 2.62
CA HIS A 483 -8.33 9.45 3.45
C HIS A 483 -8.71 10.35 4.62
N PHE A 484 -9.59 11.30 4.38
CA PHE A 484 -9.86 12.41 5.30
C PHE A 484 -10.31 11.98 6.67
N MET A 485 -11.18 10.97 6.76
CA MET A 485 -11.70 10.51 8.05
C MET A 485 -10.59 10.02 8.99
N CYS A 486 -9.55 9.42 8.45
CA CYS A 486 -8.40 8.93 9.21
C CYS A 486 -7.27 9.98 9.36
N HIS A 487 -7.43 11.18 8.83
CA HIS A 487 -6.39 12.21 8.71
C HIS A 487 -5.10 11.68 8.03
N VAL A 488 -5.26 10.81 7.05
CA VAL A 488 -4.16 10.33 6.19
C VAL A 488 -4.22 11.06 4.86
N PHE A 489 -3.14 11.74 4.52
CA PHE A 489 -3.06 12.56 3.31
C PHE A 489 -1.94 12.08 2.41
N HIS A 490 -2.22 12.05 1.13
CA HIS A 490 -1.25 11.93 0.06
C HIS A 490 -1.02 13.32 -0.49
N GLN A 491 0.21 13.78 -0.44
CA GLN A 491 0.58 15.12 -0.86
C GLN A 491 1.67 15.01 -1.92
N ASP A 492 1.31 15.28 -3.18
CA ASP A 492 2.24 15.28 -4.29
C ASP A 492 2.65 16.71 -4.63
N TYR A 493 3.95 16.98 -4.54
CA TYR A 493 4.54 18.29 -4.85
C TYR A 493 5.35 18.18 -6.13
N ILE A 494 4.95 18.95 -7.14
CA ILE A 494 5.65 19.02 -8.42
C ILE A 494 6.71 20.11 -8.31
N ILE A 495 7.99 19.70 -8.32
CA ILE A 495 9.13 20.56 -8.00
C ILE A 495 9.69 21.23 -9.25
N LYS A 496 9.94 22.53 -9.16
CA LYS A 496 10.57 23.33 -10.23
C LYS A 496 11.96 22.82 -10.57
N LYS A 497 12.30 22.86 -11.84
CA LYS A 497 13.62 22.49 -12.36
C LYS A 497 14.76 23.20 -11.62
N GLY A 498 15.83 22.45 -11.34
CA GLY A 498 17.04 22.95 -10.69
C GLY A 498 17.00 22.94 -9.16
N ASN A 499 15.95 22.38 -8.52
CA ASN A 499 15.88 22.24 -7.07
C ASN A 499 16.25 20.82 -6.64
N ASP A 500 16.85 20.70 -5.46
CA ASP A 500 17.15 19.41 -4.82
C ASP A 500 15.89 18.88 -4.14
N CYS A 501 15.26 17.87 -4.75
CA CYS A 501 14.04 17.26 -4.24
C CYS A 501 14.24 16.54 -2.91
N MET A 502 15.40 15.92 -2.68
CA MET A 502 15.67 15.19 -1.44
C MET A 502 15.88 16.14 -0.27
N ALA A 503 16.64 17.23 -0.48
CA ALA A 503 16.79 18.27 0.54
C ALA A 503 15.45 18.91 0.87
N LEU A 504 14.63 19.20 -0.14
CA LEU A 504 13.29 19.76 0.05
C LEU A 504 12.37 18.82 0.82
N GLU A 505 12.38 17.52 0.49
CA GLU A 505 11.64 16.50 1.23
C GLU A 505 12.03 16.48 2.71
N HIS A 506 13.32 16.51 3.02
CA HIS A 506 13.80 16.54 4.40
C HIS A 506 13.35 17.81 5.16
N GLU A 507 13.38 18.99 4.51
CA GLU A 507 12.85 20.23 5.10
C GLU A 507 11.36 20.09 5.44
N MET A 508 10.57 19.51 4.53
CA MET A 508 9.13 19.30 4.72
C MET A 508 8.83 18.25 5.81
N LEU A 509 9.58 17.15 5.86
CA LEU A 509 9.46 16.14 6.91
C LEU A 509 9.75 16.74 8.30
N HIS A 510 10.73 17.65 8.40
CA HIS A 510 11.01 18.35 9.65
C HIS A 510 9.82 19.22 10.12
N LEU A 511 9.13 19.90 9.21
CA LEU A 511 7.91 20.65 9.54
C LEU A 511 6.79 19.73 10.04
N LEU A 512 6.65 18.53 9.43
CA LEU A 512 5.68 17.53 9.85
C LEU A 512 6.01 16.97 11.24
N ASP A 513 7.29 16.73 11.54
CA ASP A 513 7.73 16.32 12.88
C ASP A 513 7.34 17.33 13.96
N GLN A 514 7.48 18.64 13.68
CA GLN A 514 7.07 19.71 14.60
C GLN A 514 5.56 19.71 14.89
N ARG A 515 4.75 19.22 13.96
CA ARG A 515 3.29 19.06 14.12
C ARG A 515 2.90 17.73 14.78
N GLY A 516 3.85 16.83 15.05
CA GLY A 516 3.59 15.50 15.57
C GLY A 516 2.96 14.55 14.54
N ALA A 517 3.11 14.84 13.26
CA ALA A 517 2.67 13.96 12.17
C ALA A 517 3.48 12.66 12.13
N GLN A 518 2.90 11.60 11.57
CA GLN A 518 3.58 10.33 11.34
C GLN A 518 3.71 10.10 9.83
N TYR A 519 4.85 9.55 9.43
CA TYR A 519 5.12 9.17 8.04
C TYR A 519 6.11 7.99 7.97
N PRO A 520 6.04 7.15 6.95
CA PRO A 520 4.93 7.03 6.01
C PRO A 520 3.65 6.54 6.71
N ALA A 521 2.47 6.97 6.24
CA ALA A 521 1.20 6.59 6.84
C ALA A 521 0.74 5.18 6.42
N GLU A 522 0.89 4.83 5.14
CA GLU A 522 0.34 3.62 4.53
C GLU A 522 1.38 2.75 3.82
N HIS A 523 2.63 3.20 3.76
CA HIS A 523 3.72 2.46 3.10
C HIS A 523 4.71 1.94 4.12
N ASN A 524 5.48 0.92 3.73
CA ASN A 524 6.68 0.54 4.47
C ASN A 524 7.67 1.72 4.49
N VAL A 525 8.44 1.88 5.57
CA VAL A 525 9.58 2.83 5.60
C VAL A 525 10.57 2.58 4.46
N GLY A 526 10.71 1.32 4.03
CA GLY A 526 11.56 0.92 2.91
C GLY A 526 12.99 1.38 3.08
N HIS A 527 13.60 1.75 1.95
CA HIS A 527 14.92 2.36 1.92
C HIS A 527 14.87 3.90 1.91
N LEU A 528 13.66 4.46 1.86
CA LEU A 528 13.44 5.91 1.77
C LEU A 528 13.48 6.58 3.15
N TYR A 529 12.70 6.07 4.10
CA TYR A 529 12.54 6.68 5.42
C TYR A 529 13.41 6.00 6.48
N GLU A 530 13.79 6.77 7.50
CA GLU A 530 14.47 6.23 8.66
C GLU A 530 13.46 5.60 9.63
N ALA A 531 13.73 4.38 10.06
CA ALA A 531 12.91 3.71 11.05
C ALA A 531 13.07 4.37 12.42
N LYS A 532 11.96 4.74 13.07
CA LYS A 532 11.96 5.27 14.44
C LYS A 532 12.43 4.20 15.44
N PRO A 533 12.91 4.59 16.65
CA PRO A 533 13.53 3.65 17.59
C PRO A 533 12.69 2.40 17.90
N ALA A 534 11.39 2.55 18.13
CA ALA A 534 10.50 1.42 18.40
C ALA A 534 10.45 0.41 17.24
N LEU A 535 10.42 0.92 15.98
CA LEU A 535 10.43 0.08 14.79
C LEU A 535 11.78 -0.63 14.61
N LYS A 536 12.91 0.06 14.86
CA LYS A 536 14.25 -0.56 14.84
C LYS A 536 14.35 -1.71 15.86
N GLN A 537 13.82 -1.51 17.07
CA GLN A 537 13.78 -2.55 18.10
C GLN A 537 12.91 -3.73 17.68
N PHE A 538 11.75 -3.49 17.09
CA PHE A 538 10.87 -4.53 16.58
C PHE A 538 11.58 -5.36 15.50
N TYR A 539 12.24 -4.73 14.53
CA TYR A 539 13.00 -5.43 13.50
C TYR A 539 14.14 -6.29 14.07
N ARG A 540 14.88 -5.77 15.05
CA ARG A 540 15.94 -6.54 15.73
C ARG A 540 15.40 -7.76 16.48
N LYS A 541 14.24 -7.61 17.12
CA LYS A 541 13.57 -8.72 17.83
C LYS A 541 13.14 -9.82 16.87
N LEU A 542 12.64 -9.47 15.68
CA LEU A 542 12.17 -10.44 14.69
C LEU A 542 13.33 -11.16 13.99
N ASP A 543 14.42 -10.48 13.74
CA ASP A 543 15.58 -10.99 13.00
C ASP A 543 16.89 -10.56 13.69
N PRO A 544 17.28 -11.20 14.79
CA PRO A 544 18.50 -10.86 15.52
C PRO A 544 19.77 -11.03 14.70
N THR A 545 19.76 -11.88 13.69
CA THR A 545 20.90 -12.14 12.80
C THR A 545 21.01 -11.17 11.63
N ASN A 546 19.99 -10.34 11.40
CA ASN A 546 19.87 -9.45 10.23
C ASN A 546 20.05 -10.19 8.90
N SER A 547 19.44 -11.38 8.79
CA SER A 547 19.51 -12.23 7.60
C SER A 547 18.35 -11.98 6.62
N PHE A 548 17.27 -11.39 7.11
CA PHE A 548 16.11 -11.05 6.30
C PHE A 548 16.08 -9.54 6.01
N ASN A 549 16.03 -9.19 4.72
CA ASN A 549 15.80 -7.83 4.23
C ASN A 549 16.56 -6.74 5.01
N PRO A 550 17.91 -6.80 5.13
CA PRO A 550 18.70 -5.82 5.87
C PRO A 550 18.64 -4.43 5.21
N GLY A 551 18.91 -3.38 6.00
CA GLY A 551 18.91 -2.00 5.51
C GLY A 551 17.54 -1.32 5.48
N ILE A 552 16.44 -2.05 5.71
CA ILE A 552 15.09 -1.46 5.78
C ILE A 552 15.04 -0.41 6.91
N GLY A 553 14.49 0.76 6.60
CA GLY A 553 14.45 1.88 7.54
C GLY A 553 15.83 2.48 7.82
N LYS A 554 16.74 2.44 6.85
CA LYS A 554 18.13 2.90 6.96
C LYS A 554 18.87 2.28 8.15
N THR A 555 18.54 1.01 8.45
CA THR A 555 19.22 0.22 9.48
C THR A 555 20.48 -0.46 8.93
N SER A 556 21.24 -1.16 9.80
CA SER A 556 22.42 -1.88 9.39
C SER A 556 22.15 -2.88 8.25
N LYS A 557 23.07 -2.98 7.31
CA LYS A 557 23.09 -3.98 6.23
C LYS A 557 24.01 -5.17 6.56
N LYS A 558 24.60 -5.18 7.75
CA LYS A 558 25.57 -6.19 8.19
C LYS A 558 24.95 -7.21 9.13
N LYS A 559 25.55 -8.38 9.17
CA LYS A 559 25.17 -9.50 10.03
C LYS A 559 25.15 -9.07 11.51
N ASN A 560 24.18 -9.60 12.25
CA ASN A 560 23.98 -9.32 13.68
C ASN A 560 23.91 -7.82 14.00
N TRP A 561 23.42 -7.02 13.05
CA TRP A 561 23.27 -5.57 13.20
C TRP A 561 24.58 -4.82 13.50
N ALA A 562 25.71 -5.33 13.04
CA ALA A 562 26.99 -4.63 13.18
C ALA A 562 26.95 -3.25 12.50
N GLU A 563 27.77 -2.31 13.01
CA GLU A 563 27.88 -0.95 12.48
C GLU A 563 28.74 -0.87 11.20
#